data_c77c0ddde563383307b64d763479ecb6
#
_entry.id   c77c0ddde563383307b64d763479ecb6
#
_cell.length_a   1.000
_cell.length_b   1.000
_cell.length_c   1.000
_cell.angle_alpha   90.00
_cell.angle_beta   90.00
_cell.angle_gamma   90.00
#
_symmetry.space_group_name_H-M   'P 1'
#
loop_
_entity.id
_entity.type
_entity.pdbx_description
1 polymer ?
#
loop_
_entity_poly.entity_id
_entity_poly.type
_entity_poly.pdbx_seq_one_letter_code
_entity_poly.pdbx_strand_id
1 'polypeptide(L)'
;MNDPILIAVISLGVIALIAAAILYVCSKKFAVYEDPRIGKVAAVLPQANCGGCGYPGCGGFAEACVKAGSLEGKLCPVGGQAVMAKVADILGLSASASETKLAVVRCNGSCENRPRTNVYDGAKKCSIAAALYGGETGCSYGCLGCGDCVDACQFGAIKMNPETGLPEVDAEKCTACGACAKACPKGIIEIRVVSKDKTGMVVTCVNKDKGALASKACKAACIGCGKCQKVCGSEAITVANNLAYIDPTKCIECRDCERECPTGAIHPIGMEPLPRKSAKPAAAVAEVEEAKPAKVFEPIVIKYDAALLPSQQIYLACPVEPSGAVEAAKLDENGKAVDYAAPLLPSQQILLNIRK
;
A
#
# COMPACT_ATOMS: atom_id res chain seq x y z
N MET A 1 -35.48 55.25 45.15
CA MET A 1 -34.68 54.05 45.45
C MET A 1 -34.31 53.41 44.12
N ASN A 2 -33.24 53.90 43.53
CA ASN A 2 -32.66 53.27 42.30
C ASN A 2 -31.30 52.69 42.68
N ASP A 3 -31.33 51.60 43.43
CA ASP A 3 -30.08 50.90 43.75
C ASP A 3 -29.56 50.26 42.48
N PRO A 4 -28.44 50.69 41.91
CA PRO A 4 -27.88 50.18 40.66
C PRO A 4 -27.62 48.68 40.74
N ILE A 5 -27.43 48.14 41.94
CA ILE A 5 -27.25 46.72 42.22
C ILE A 5 -28.56 45.96 41.96
N LEU A 6 -29.70 46.49 42.39
CA LEU A 6 -31.00 45.83 42.19
C LEU A 6 -31.37 45.79 40.70
N ILE A 7 -31.09 46.89 39.96
CA ILE A 7 -31.32 46.92 38.51
C ILE A 7 -30.42 45.92 37.79
N ALA A 8 -29.15 45.81 38.19
CA ALA A 8 -28.21 44.85 37.61
C ALA A 8 -28.65 43.40 37.87
N VAL A 9 -29.10 43.05 39.07
CA VAL A 9 -29.58 41.70 39.41
C VAL A 9 -30.84 41.34 38.63
N ILE A 10 -31.80 42.28 38.51
CA ILE A 10 -33.01 42.05 37.73
C ILE A 10 -32.72 41.90 36.25
N SER A 11 -31.84 42.70 35.67
CA SER A 11 -31.48 42.63 34.26
C SER A 11 -30.76 41.31 33.92
N LEU A 12 -29.82 40.88 34.76
CA LEU A 12 -29.16 39.57 34.62
C LEU A 12 -30.14 38.40 34.75
N GLY A 13 -31.07 38.49 35.71
CA GLY A 13 -32.13 37.48 35.87
C GLY A 13 -33.04 37.35 34.66
N VAL A 14 -33.46 38.47 34.09
CA VAL A 14 -34.28 38.49 32.86
C VAL A 14 -33.51 37.90 31.66
N ILE A 15 -32.25 38.28 31.48
CA ILE A 15 -31.40 37.73 30.41
C ILE A 15 -31.24 36.20 30.57
N ALA A 16 -30.98 35.74 31.81
CA ALA A 16 -30.84 34.32 32.09
C ALA A 16 -32.13 33.55 31.80
N LEU A 17 -33.28 34.07 32.16
CA LEU A 17 -34.59 33.46 31.86
C LEU A 17 -34.86 33.38 30.35
N ILE A 18 -34.56 34.45 29.61
CA ILE A 18 -34.73 34.47 28.16
C ILE A 18 -33.81 33.45 27.51
N ALA A 19 -32.53 33.39 27.92
CA ALA A 19 -31.57 32.43 27.42
C ALA A 19 -31.99 30.99 27.71
N ALA A 20 -32.46 30.72 28.93
CA ALA A 20 -32.98 29.38 29.31
C ALA A 20 -34.21 29.00 28.49
N ALA A 21 -35.13 29.89 28.23
CA ALA A 21 -36.30 29.68 27.41
C ALA A 21 -35.92 29.35 25.96
N ILE A 22 -34.99 30.11 25.38
CA ILE A 22 -34.48 29.86 24.02
C ILE A 22 -33.80 28.49 23.96
N LEU A 23 -32.92 28.16 24.90
CA LEU A 23 -32.23 26.88 24.94
C LEU A 23 -33.24 25.71 25.10
N TYR A 24 -34.27 25.87 25.91
CA TYR A 24 -35.31 24.87 26.08
C TYR A 24 -36.11 24.64 24.79
N VAL A 25 -36.50 25.71 24.11
CA VAL A 25 -37.24 25.59 22.80
C VAL A 25 -36.34 24.96 21.75
N CYS A 26 -35.07 25.41 21.66
CA CYS A 26 -34.10 24.82 20.74
C CYS A 26 -33.83 23.33 21.05
N SER A 27 -33.65 22.98 22.30
CA SER A 27 -33.47 21.57 22.74
C SER A 27 -34.65 20.70 22.34
N LYS A 28 -35.90 21.18 22.51
CA LYS A 28 -37.07 20.42 22.06
C LYS A 28 -37.24 20.36 20.55
N LYS A 29 -37.03 21.48 19.85
CA LYS A 29 -37.22 21.56 18.42
C LYS A 29 -36.17 20.81 17.61
N PHE A 30 -34.92 20.77 18.12
CA PHE A 30 -33.79 20.09 17.50
C PHE A 30 -33.45 18.77 18.21
N ALA A 31 -34.32 18.21 19.04
CA ALA A 31 -34.14 16.89 19.62
C ALA A 31 -34.06 15.84 18.51
N VAL A 32 -32.86 15.27 18.31
CA VAL A 32 -32.66 14.12 17.43
C VAL A 32 -33.06 12.89 18.22
N TYR A 33 -34.10 12.20 17.79
CA TYR A 33 -34.47 10.92 18.38
C TYR A 33 -33.55 9.82 17.82
N GLU A 34 -32.61 9.37 18.62
CA GLU A 34 -31.76 8.23 18.29
C GLU A 34 -32.42 6.94 18.82
N ASP A 35 -32.48 5.91 17.97
CA ASP A 35 -32.96 4.60 18.38
C ASP A 35 -32.04 4.02 19.47
N PRO A 36 -32.56 3.66 20.66
CA PRO A 36 -31.74 3.14 21.76
C PRO A 36 -30.98 1.86 21.41
N ARG A 37 -31.36 1.17 20.33
CA ARG A 37 -30.64 0.00 19.82
C ARG A 37 -29.27 0.40 19.24
N ILE A 38 -29.12 1.63 18.70
CA ILE A 38 -27.83 2.12 18.16
C ILE A 38 -26.76 2.10 19.25
N GLY A 39 -27.08 2.62 20.43
CA GLY A 39 -26.15 2.62 21.58
C GLY A 39 -25.77 1.20 22.04
N LYS A 40 -26.75 0.27 22.05
CA LYS A 40 -26.49 -1.14 22.41
C LYS A 40 -25.58 -1.84 21.39
N VAL A 41 -25.81 -1.63 20.09
CA VAL A 41 -24.98 -2.18 19.02
C VAL A 41 -23.60 -1.55 19.07
N ALA A 42 -23.50 -0.24 19.25
CA ALA A 42 -22.22 0.45 19.34
C ALA A 42 -21.37 -0.07 20.53
N ALA A 43 -21.98 -0.37 21.67
CA ALA A 43 -21.27 -0.88 22.85
C ALA A 43 -20.65 -2.27 22.64
N VAL A 44 -21.23 -3.10 21.78
CA VAL A 44 -20.71 -4.44 21.47
C VAL A 44 -19.60 -4.41 20.41
N LEU A 45 -19.52 -3.33 19.62
CA LEU A 45 -18.48 -3.18 18.60
C LEU A 45 -17.09 -2.91 19.23
N PRO A 46 -15.99 -3.28 18.55
CA PRO A 46 -14.62 -3.18 19.08
C PRO A 46 -14.12 -1.77 19.37
N GLN A 47 -14.87 -0.73 19.02
CA GLN A 47 -14.53 0.70 19.19
C GLN A 47 -13.22 1.14 18.49
N ALA A 48 -12.68 0.32 17.57
CA ALA A 48 -11.45 0.60 16.86
C ALA A 48 -11.57 1.76 15.84
N ASN A 49 -12.79 2.14 15.47
CA ASN A 49 -13.11 3.22 14.51
C ASN A 49 -12.27 3.20 13.21
N CYS A 50 -11.82 2.01 12.80
CA CYS A 50 -10.86 1.80 11.70
C CYS A 50 -11.43 2.07 10.29
N GLY A 51 -12.76 2.24 10.15
CA GLY A 51 -13.42 2.43 8.87
C GLY A 51 -13.39 1.22 7.92
N GLY A 52 -12.87 0.08 8.35
CA GLY A 52 -12.75 -1.13 7.52
C GLY A 52 -14.09 -1.74 7.08
N CYS A 53 -15.16 -1.43 7.79
CA CYS A 53 -16.53 -1.77 7.41
C CYS A 53 -17.15 -0.84 6.35
N GLY A 54 -16.44 0.22 5.94
CA GLY A 54 -16.93 1.23 4.98
C GLY A 54 -17.73 2.38 5.61
N TYR A 55 -17.89 2.39 6.94
CA TYR A 55 -18.61 3.44 7.68
C TYR A 55 -17.65 4.33 8.48
N PRO A 56 -18.04 5.59 8.76
CA PRO A 56 -17.21 6.53 9.53
C PRO A 56 -17.24 6.16 11.04
N GLY A 57 -16.49 5.13 11.40
CA GLY A 57 -16.38 4.63 12.77
C GLY A 57 -17.47 3.64 13.20
N CYS A 58 -17.33 3.13 14.43
CA CYS A 58 -18.24 2.10 14.96
C CYS A 58 -19.66 2.64 15.19
N GLY A 59 -19.81 3.91 15.56
CA GLY A 59 -21.12 4.54 15.70
C GLY A 59 -21.90 4.60 14.39
N GLY A 60 -21.27 5.04 13.31
CA GLY A 60 -21.88 5.08 11.98
C GLY A 60 -22.27 3.68 11.45
N PHE A 61 -21.47 2.66 11.75
CA PHE A 61 -21.80 1.28 11.44
C PHE A 61 -23.04 0.79 12.24
N ALA A 62 -23.09 1.09 13.54
CA ALA A 62 -24.24 0.73 14.39
C ALA A 62 -25.53 1.36 13.90
N GLU A 63 -25.48 2.64 13.57
CA GLU A 63 -26.61 3.38 12.98
C GLU A 63 -27.08 2.76 11.66
N ALA A 64 -26.14 2.42 10.77
CA ALA A 64 -26.44 1.78 9.50
C ALA A 64 -27.07 0.39 9.65
N CYS A 65 -26.65 -0.40 10.66
CA CYS A 65 -27.25 -1.70 10.96
C CYS A 65 -28.68 -1.57 11.45
N VAL A 66 -28.93 -0.63 12.37
CA VAL A 66 -30.26 -0.40 12.95
C VAL A 66 -31.22 0.16 11.90
N LYS A 67 -30.80 1.16 11.11
CA LYS A 67 -31.63 1.76 10.05
C LYS A 67 -31.99 0.79 8.93
N ALA A 68 -31.06 -0.07 8.55
CA ALA A 68 -31.31 -1.03 7.47
C ALA A 68 -32.19 -2.21 7.89
N GLY A 69 -32.26 -2.54 9.19
CA GLY A 69 -32.99 -3.71 9.66
C GLY A 69 -32.49 -5.05 9.10
N SER A 70 -31.31 -5.07 8.47
CA SER A 70 -30.65 -6.26 7.92
C SER A 70 -29.15 -6.18 8.06
N LEU A 71 -28.49 -7.34 8.19
CA LEU A 71 -27.04 -7.45 8.27
C LEU A 71 -26.40 -7.88 6.95
N GLU A 72 -27.18 -8.00 5.87
CA GLU A 72 -26.65 -8.35 4.56
C GLU A 72 -25.65 -7.32 4.07
N GLY A 73 -24.47 -7.79 3.66
CA GLY A 73 -23.39 -6.93 3.20
C GLY A 73 -22.73 -6.06 4.28
N LYS A 74 -23.18 -6.18 5.55
CA LYS A 74 -22.61 -5.43 6.67
C LYS A 74 -21.81 -6.37 7.57
N LEU A 75 -20.50 -6.16 7.60
CA LEU A 75 -19.59 -6.93 8.42
C LEU A 75 -18.61 -6.00 9.11
N CYS A 76 -18.40 -6.22 10.42
CA CYS A 76 -17.28 -5.61 11.12
C CYS A 76 -16.05 -6.52 10.98
N PRO A 77 -15.02 -6.14 10.18
CA PRO A 77 -13.87 -7.02 9.96
C PRO A 77 -13.06 -7.25 11.24
N VAL A 78 -13.00 -6.26 12.12
CA VAL A 78 -12.27 -6.34 13.40
C VAL A 78 -13.01 -7.19 14.42
N GLY A 79 -14.33 -7.04 14.51
CA GLY A 79 -15.15 -7.81 15.45
C GLY A 79 -15.42 -9.25 15.02
N GLY A 80 -15.29 -9.52 13.73
CA GLY A 80 -15.53 -10.85 13.16
C GLY A 80 -16.94 -11.40 13.42
N GLN A 81 -17.09 -12.70 13.28
CA GLN A 81 -18.37 -13.40 13.48
C GLN A 81 -18.92 -13.28 14.89
N ALA A 82 -18.04 -13.33 15.92
CA ALA A 82 -18.47 -13.30 17.30
C ALA A 82 -19.18 -11.99 17.67
N VAL A 83 -18.69 -10.86 17.17
CA VAL A 83 -19.33 -9.56 17.39
C VAL A 83 -20.59 -9.44 16.54
N MET A 84 -20.55 -9.90 15.27
CA MET A 84 -21.73 -9.86 14.40
C MET A 84 -22.87 -10.73 14.90
N ALA A 85 -22.60 -11.88 15.55
CA ALA A 85 -23.63 -12.69 16.22
C ALA A 85 -24.33 -11.91 17.35
N LYS A 86 -23.55 -11.21 18.19
CA LYS A 86 -24.12 -10.35 19.27
C LYS A 86 -24.92 -9.18 18.70
N VAL A 87 -24.48 -8.59 17.58
CA VAL A 87 -25.26 -7.54 16.90
C VAL A 87 -26.56 -8.10 16.35
N ALA A 88 -26.53 -9.31 15.77
CA ALA A 88 -27.71 -10.02 15.29
C ALA A 88 -28.70 -10.28 16.41
N ASP A 89 -28.25 -10.75 17.56
CA ASP A 89 -29.07 -11.00 18.75
C ASP A 89 -29.77 -9.71 19.24
N ILE A 90 -29.04 -8.58 19.30
CA ILE A 90 -29.60 -7.27 19.71
C ILE A 90 -30.68 -6.80 18.72
N LEU A 91 -30.51 -7.07 17.44
CA LEU A 91 -31.43 -6.63 16.40
C LEU A 91 -32.54 -7.65 16.10
N GLY A 92 -32.45 -8.86 16.66
CA GLY A 92 -33.39 -9.97 16.36
C GLY A 92 -33.22 -10.51 14.94
N LEU A 93 -32.01 -10.49 14.40
CA LEU A 93 -31.68 -10.90 13.04
C LEU A 93 -30.82 -12.16 13.04
N SER A 94 -30.78 -12.87 11.92
CA SER A 94 -29.82 -13.97 11.73
C SER A 94 -28.48 -13.42 11.24
N ALA A 95 -27.37 -13.79 11.89
CA ALA A 95 -26.04 -13.51 11.38
C ALA A 95 -25.74 -14.42 10.20
N SER A 96 -25.45 -13.86 9.04
CA SER A 96 -24.93 -14.63 7.89
C SER A 96 -23.49 -15.09 8.17
N ALA A 97 -23.16 -16.31 7.75
CA ALA A 97 -21.79 -16.78 7.80
C ALA A 97 -20.90 -15.88 6.92
N SER A 98 -19.89 -15.25 7.52
CA SER A 98 -18.99 -14.40 6.76
C SER A 98 -17.76 -15.18 6.32
N GLU A 99 -17.31 -14.91 5.11
CA GLU A 99 -16.08 -15.45 4.55
C GLU A 99 -14.86 -14.94 5.34
N THR A 100 -13.91 -15.82 5.62
CA THR A 100 -12.62 -15.42 6.22
C THR A 100 -11.83 -14.60 5.20
N LYS A 101 -11.39 -13.40 5.58
CA LYS A 101 -10.60 -12.52 4.72
C LYS A 101 -9.25 -12.21 5.35
N LEU A 102 -8.24 -12.02 4.50
CA LEU A 102 -6.87 -11.72 4.91
C LEU A 102 -6.26 -10.67 3.96
N ALA A 103 -5.42 -9.79 4.51
CA ALA A 103 -4.57 -8.92 3.68
C ALA A 103 -3.44 -9.75 3.08
N VAL A 104 -3.24 -9.67 1.78
CA VAL A 104 -2.22 -10.43 1.06
C VAL A 104 -1.34 -9.48 0.26
N VAL A 105 -0.02 -9.66 0.37
CA VAL A 105 0.98 -8.87 -0.35
C VAL A 105 1.24 -9.50 -1.71
N ARG A 106 0.88 -8.82 -2.78
CA ARG A 106 1.06 -9.28 -4.16
C ARG A 106 2.38 -8.79 -4.76
N CYS A 107 3.46 -8.99 -4.04
CA CYS A 107 4.81 -8.68 -4.52
C CYS A 107 5.81 -9.65 -3.88
N ASN A 108 6.58 -10.36 -4.71
CA ASN A 108 7.70 -11.20 -4.30
C ASN A 108 9.04 -10.65 -4.83
N GLY A 109 9.08 -9.35 -5.09
CA GLY A 109 10.29 -8.63 -5.47
C GLY A 109 11.18 -8.35 -4.27
N SER A 110 11.74 -9.41 -3.66
CA SER A 110 12.77 -9.29 -2.62
C SER A 110 14.02 -8.59 -3.16
N CYS A 111 14.93 -8.20 -2.28
CA CYS A 111 16.20 -7.59 -2.66
C CYS A 111 17.02 -8.45 -3.64
N GLU A 112 16.91 -9.78 -3.55
CA GLU A 112 17.57 -10.73 -4.47
C GLU A 112 16.88 -10.80 -5.84
N ASN A 113 15.55 -10.77 -5.86
CA ASN A 113 14.77 -10.89 -7.08
C ASN A 113 14.71 -9.59 -7.88
N ARG A 114 14.87 -8.46 -7.19
CA ARG A 114 14.71 -7.13 -7.74
C ARG A 114 15.84 -6.22 -7.24
N PRO A 115 17.00 -6.25 -7.89
CA PRO A 115 18.14 -5.44 -7.47
C PRO A 115 17.80 -3.94 -7.56
N ARG A 116 18.40 -3.16 -6.68
CA ARG A 116 18.32 -1.71 -6.73
C ARG A 116 19.11 -1.20 -7.92
N THR A 117 18.52 -0.30 -8.67
CA THR A 117 19.14 0.37 -9.82
C THR A 117 19.63 1.78 -9.48
N ASN A 118 19.15 2.32 -8.36
CA ASN A 118 19.43 3.68 -7.91
C ASN A 118 19.18 3.80 -6.39
N VAL A 119 19.60 4.90 -5.79
CA VAL A 119 19.41 5.21 -4.37
C VAL A 119 18.50 6.43 -4.25
N TYR A 120 17.48 6.34 -3.41
CA TYR A 120 16.58 7.45 -3.09
C TYR A 120 16.94 8.02 -1.72
N ASP A 121 17.45 9.25 -1.72
CA ASP A 121 17.83 9.99 -0.51
C ASP A 121 16.77 11.03 -0.11
N GLY A 122 15.50 10.67 -0.22
CA GLY A 122 14.37 11.51 0.18
C GLY A 122 13.62 10.95 1.39
N ALA A 123 12.46 11.55 1.67
CA ALA A 123 11.59 11.10 2.76
C ALA A 123 11.16 9.64 2.55
N LYS A 124 11.47 8.78 3.52
CA LYS A 124 11.17 7.34 3.48
C LYS A 124 9.69 7.07 3.75
N LYS A 125 8.84 7.51 2.81
CA LYS A 125 7.40 7.26 2.77
C LYS A 125 7.02 6.76 1.37
N CYS A 126 6.24 5.66 1.30
CA CYS A 126 5.82 5.08 0.03
C CYS A 126 5.00 6.08 -0.81
N SER A 127 4.14 6.86 -0.18
CA SER A 127 3.32 7.88 -0.82
C SER A 127 4.15 8.95 -1.53
N ILE A 128 5.21 9.42 -0.87
CA ILE A 128 6.12 10.44 -1.40
C ILE A 128 7.01 9.84 -2.50
N ALA A 129 7.65 8.70 -2.22
CA ALA A 129 8.53 8.03 -3.17
C ALA A 129 7.79 7.62 -4.45
N ALA A 130 6.53 7.19 -4.35
CA ALA A 130 5.71 6.85 -5.52
C ALA A 130 5.39 8.05 -6.40
N ALA A 131 5.14 9.22 -5.79
CA ALA A 131 4.79 10.44 -6.51
C ALA A 131 6.00 11.11 -7.19
N LEU A 132 7.16 11.11 -6.51
CA LEU A 132 8.33 11.86 -6.97
C LEU A 132 9.30 11.02 -7.81
N TYR A 133 9.46 9.75 -7.48
CA TYR A 133 10.59 8.97 -8.01
C TYR A 133 10.23 7.58 -8.55
N GLY A 134 9.12 7.01 -8.12
CA GLY A 134 8.66 5.70 -8.59
C GLY A 134 9.32 4.49 -7.94
N GLY A 135 10.43 4.64 -7.24
CA GLY A 135 11.13 3.58 -6.47
C GLY A 135 12.57 3.33 -6.91
N GLU A 136 13.35 2.65 -6.06
CA GLU A 136 14.78 2.38 -6.22
C GLU A 136 15.10 1.21 -7.16
N THR A 137 14.10 0.57 -7.75
CA THR A 137 14.26 -0.64 -8.56
C THR A 137 13.65 -0.48 -9.93
N GLY A 138 14.06 -1.29 -10.90
CA GLY A 138 13.55 -1.25 -12.26
C GLY A 138 12.08 -1.64 -12.43
N CYS A 139 11.39 -2.07 -11.37
CA CYS A 139 9.98 -2.47 -11.41
C CYS A 139 9.07 -1.32 -10.96
N SER A 140 8.37 -0.68 -11.90
CA SER A 140 7.45 0.43 -11.64
C SER A 140 6.25 0.05 -10.74
N TYR A 141 5.90 -1.23 -10.67
CA TYR A 141 4.75 -1.74 -9.93
C TYR A 141 5.10 -2.30 -8.55
N GLY A 142 6.38 -2.57 -8.29
CA GLY A 142 6.82 -3.30 -7.11
C GLY A 142 6.70 -2.51 -5.80
N CYS A 143 6.87 -3.23 -4.68
CA CYS A 143 6.92 -2.64 -3.35
C CYS A 143 8.05 -1.61 -3.24
N LEU A 144 7.79 -0.46 -2.61
CA LEU A 144 8.81 0.58 -2.38
C LEU A 144 9.65 0.34 -1.11
N GLY A 145 9.14 -0.51 -0.21
CA GLY A 145 9.88 -0.89 1.00
C GLY A 145 9.89 0.15 2.13
N CYS A 146 9.18 1.29 2.00
CA CYS A 146 9.24 2.37 3.01
C CYS A 146 8.33 2.14 4.23
N GLY A 147 7.37 1.17 4.21
CA GLY A 147 6.62 0.77 5.39
C GLY A 147 5.31 1.52 5.66
N ASP A 148 4.77 2.37 4.77
CA ASP A 148 3.48 3.06 5.00
C ASP A 148 2.33 2.09 5.36
N CYS A 149 2.35 0.86 4.86
CA CYS A 149 1.38 -0.17 5.19
C CYS A 149 1.52 -0.69 6.64
N VAL A 150 2.74 -0.67 7.19
CA VAL A 150 3.04 -1.03 8.58
C VAL A 150 2.54 0.07 9.50
N ASP A 151 2.85 1.34 9.19
CA ASP A 151 2.40 2.50 9.95
C ASP A 151 0.86 2.61 9.99
N ALA A 152 0.19 2.22 8.90
CA ALA A 152 -1.27 2.23 8.81
C ALA A 152 -1.94 1.07 9.57
N CYS A 153 -1.21 0.05 10.02
CA CYS A 153 -1.76 -1.12 10.69
C CYS A 153 -1.91 -0.90 12.19
N GLN A 154 -3.13 -0.62 12.64
CA GLN A 154 -3.44 -0.43 14.08
C GLN A 154 -3.33 -1.72 14.91
N PHE A 155 -3.27 -2.90 14.26
CA PHE A 155 -3.28 -4.20 14.92
C PHE A 155 -1.88 -4.84 14.99
N GLY A 156 -0.85 -4.18 14.47
CA GLY A 156 0.50 -4.72 14.41
C GLY A 156 0.61 -6.03 13.61
N ALA A 157 -0.33 -6.24 12.67
CA ALA A 157 -0.40 -7.45 11.86
C ALA A 157 0.54 -7.42 10.64
N ILE A 158 1.21 -6.31 10.38
CA ILE A 158 2.17 -6.18 9.25
C ILE A 158 3.51 -5.72 9.80
N LYS A 159 4.57 -6.39 9.33
CA LYS A 159 5.95 -6.02 9.64
C LYS A 159 6.77 -6.00 8.36
N MET A 160 7.79 -5.14 8.30
CA MET A 160 8.79 -5.21 7.23
C MET A 160 9.80 -6.31 7.56
N ASN A 161 10.00 -7.23 6.63
CA ASN A 161 11.08 -8.21 6.72
C ASN A 161 12.37 -7.53 6.23
N PRO A 162 13.41 -7.43 7.10
CA PRO A 162 14.67 -6.76 6.73
C PRO A 162 15.48 -7.51 5.66
N GLU A 163 15.34 -8.82 5.56
CA GLU A 163 16.06 -9.65 4.59
C GLU A 163 15.49 -9.52 3.19
N THR A 164 14.16 -9.56 3.08
CA THR A 164 13.47 -9.49 1.79
C THR A 164 13.15 -8.06 1.36
N GLY A 165 13.10 -7.11 2.29
CA GLY A 165 12.64 -5.74 2.07
C GLY A 165 11.14 -5.63 1.75
N LEU A 166 10.37 -6.67 2.03
CA LEU A 166 8.94 -6.74 1.76
C LEU A 166 8.10 -6.75 3.05
N PRO A 167 6.87 -6.26 3.01
CA PRO A 167 5.96 -6.39 4.14
C PRO A 167 5.43 -7.83 4.23
N GLU A 168 5.39 -8.37 5.44
CA GLU A 168 4.80 -9.66 5.78
C GLU A 168 3.59 -9.47 6.67
N VAL A 169 2.54 -10.25 6.40
CA VAL A 169 1.27 -10.19 7.12
C VAL A 169 1.16 -11.38 8.06
N ASP A 170 0.98 -11.09 9.34
CA ASP A 170 0.63 -12.07 10.37
C ASP A 170 -0.87 -12.40 10.25
N ALA A 171 -1.19 -13.60 9.79
CA ALA A 171 -2.55 -14.05 9.55
C ALA A 171 -3.39 -14.13 10.85
N GLU A 172 -2.74 -14.33 12.01
CA GLU A 172 -3.45 -14.43 13.30
C GLU A 172 -3.92 -13.06 13.80
N LYS A 173 -3.11 -12.00 13.54
CA LYS A 173 -3.42 -10.64 13.98
C LYS A 173 -4.20 -9.84 12.95
N CYS A 174 -4.22 -10.30 11.70
CA CYS A 174 -4.86 -9.56 10.62
C CYS A 174 -6.38 -9.64 10.71
N THR A 175 -7.02 -8.50 10.85
CA THR A 175 -8.48 -8.35 10.88
C THR A 175 -9.09 -8.04 9.51
N ALA A 176 -8.29 -8.02 8.43
CA ALA A 176 -8.72 -7.68 7.08
C ALA A 176 -9.41 -6.29 6.94
N CYS A 177 -9.08 -5.33 7.81
CA CYS A 177 -9.71 -4.00 7.82
C CYS A 177 -9.40 -3.14 6.58
N GLY A 178 -8.37 -3.50 5.78
CA GLY A 178 -8.03 -2.83 4.53
C GLY A 178 -7.24 -1.52 4.66
N ALA A 179 -6.85 -1.10 5.87
CA ALA A 179 -6.07 0.13 6.07
C ALA A 179 -4.73 0.09 5.32
N CYS A 180 -4.02 -1.04 5.37
CA CYS A 180 -2.76 -1.26 4.64
C CYS A 180 -2.93 -1.22 3.12
N ALA A 181 -4.05 -1.74 2.60
CA ALA A 181 -4.36 -1.71 1.17
C ALA A 181 -4.61 -0.27 0.69
N LYS A 182 -5.30 0.55 1.48
CA LYS A 182 -5.54 1.98 1.20
C LYS A 182 -4.25 2.81 1.29
N ALA A 183 -3.35 2.47 2.22
CA ALA A 183 -2.09 3.19 2.41
C ALA A 183 -1.05 2.87 1.32
N CYS A 184 -1.22 1.78 0.56
CA CYS A 184 -0.26 1.36 -0.45
C CYS A 184 -0.44 2.11 -1.78
N PRO A 185 0.46 3.03 -2.19
CA PRO A 185 0.31 3.80 -3.43
C PRO A 185 0.49 2.93 -4.69
N LYS A 186 1.14 1.77 -4.56
CA LYS A 186 1.33 0.81 -5.66
C LYS A 186 0.20 -0.24 -5.76
N GLY A 187 -0.75 -0.25 -4.82
CA GLY A 187 -1.88 -1.18 -4.83
C GLY A 187 -1.49 -2.67 -4.79
N ILE A 188 -0.37 -3.00 -4.13
CA ILE A 188 0.13 -4.38 -4.04
C ILE A 188 -0.48 -5.18 -2.90
N ILE A 189 -1.27 -4.57 -2.03
CA ILE A 189 -1.94 -5.25 -0.92
C ILE A 189 -3.42 -5.38 -1.26
N GLU A 190 -3.91 -6.60 -1.24
CA GLU A 190 -5.29 -6.96 -1.56
C GLU A 190 -5.94 -7.67 -0.37
N ILE A 191 -7.20 -7.34 -0.06
CA ILE A 191 -7.99 -8.11 0.91
C ILE A 191 -8.65 -9.25 0.16
N ARG A 192 -8.23 -10.48 0.45
CA ARG A 192 -8.71 -11.68 -0.24
C ARG A 192 -9.51 -12.56 0.69
N VAL A 193 -10.48 -13.26 0.10
CA VAL A 193 -11.14 -14.40 0.73
C VAL A 193 -10.11 -15.54 0.80
N VAL A 194 -10.02 -16.18 1.94
CA VAL A 194 -9.17 -17.33 2.20
C VAL A 194 -10.00 -18.44 2.82
N SER A 195 -9.49 -19.66 2.84
CA SER A 195 -10.16 -20.79 3.50
C SER A 195 -10.29 -20.53 5.02
N LYS A 196 -11.04 -21.37 5.72
CA LYS A 196 -11.18 -21.29 7.19
C LYS A 196 -9.84 -21.40 7.90
N ASP A 197 -8.92 -22.18 7.35
CA ASP A 197 -7.56 -22.37 7.86
C ASP A 197 -6.60 -21.26 7.44
N LYS A 198 -7.13 -20.16 6.88
CA LYS A 198 -6.38 -19.00 6.37
C LYS A 198 -5.36 -19.36 5.26
N THR A 199 -5.67 -20.40 4.51
CA THR A 199 -4.88 -20.82 3.35
C THR A 199 -5.44 -20.30 2.03
N GLY A 200 -4.65 -20.35 0.97
CA GLY A 200 -5.05 -19.89 -0.36
C GLY A 200 -3.89 -19.84 -1.35
N MET A 201 -4.20 -19.58 -2.61
CA MET A 201 -3.19 -19.40 -3.66
C MET A 201 -3.24 -17.96 -4.20
N VAL A 202 -2.07 -17.36 -4.42
CA VAL A 202 -1.98 -15.98 -4.90
C VAL A 202 -0.87 -15.80 -5.92
N VAL A 203 -1.10 -14.91 -6.89
CA VAL A 203 -0.05 -14.39 -7.76
C VAL A 203 0.62 -13.21 -7.05
N THR A 204 1.86 -13.40 -6.62
CA THR A 204 2.67 -12.40 -5.92
C THR A 204 3.37 -11.45 -6.89
N CYS A 205 2.60 -10.92 -7.83
CA CYS A 205 3.02 -9.93 -8.81
C CYS A 205 1.83 -9.07 -9.23
N VAL A 206 2.08 -7.79 -9.49
CA VAL A 206 1.09 -6.83 -10.04
C VAL A 206 1.63 -6.12 -11.29
N ASN A 207 2.79 -6.54 -11.79
CA ASN A 207 3.41 -5.96 -12.98
C ASN A 207 2.62 -6.34 -14.24
N LYS A 208 2.27 -5.33 -15.04
CA LYS A 208 1.52 -5.45 -16.31
C LYS A 208 2.39 -5.29 -17.56
N ASP A 209 3.69 -5.10 -17.38
CA ASP A 209 4.63 -4.99 -18.50
C ASP A 209 4.71 -6.29 -19.29
N LYS A 210 5.15 -6.19 -20.54
CA LYS A 210 5.42 -7.38 -21.37
C LYS A 210 6.44 -8.28 -20.67
N GLY A 211 6.28 -9.59 -20.75
CA GLY A 211 7.05 -10.58 -20.01
C GLY A 211 8.58 -10.40 -20.08
N ALA A 212 9.12 -9.96 -21.23
CA ALA A 212 10.54 -9.65 -21.38
C ALA A 212 11.01 -8.45 -20.54
N LEU A 213 10.19 -7.42 -20.37
CA LEU A 213 10.48 -6.27 -19.53
C LEU A 213 10.29 -6.62 -18.05
N ALA A 214 9.21 -7.32 -17.74
CA ALA A 214 8.92 -7.75 -16.37
C ALA A 214 10.03 -8.65 -15.82
N SER A 215 10.56 -9.61 -16.61
CA SER A 215 11.63 -10.50 -16.17
C SER A 215 12.98 -9.79 -16.00
N LYS A 216 13.27 -8.74 -16.79
CA LYS A 216 14.45 -7.89 -16.58
C LYS A 216 14.37 -7.09 -15.29
N ALA A 217 13.18 -6.59 -14.95
CA ALA A 217 12.96 -5.78 -13.77
C ALA A 217 12.92 -6.61 -12.47
N CYS A 218 12.45 -7.85 -12.53
CA CYS A 218 12.32 -8.73 -11.36
C CYS A 218 12.34 -10.21 -11.77
N LYS A 219 13.22 -11.02 -11.16
CA LYS A 219 13.36 -12.45 -11.43
C LYS A 219 12.10 -13.26 -11.05
N ALA A 220 11.35 -12.80 -10.06
CA ALA A 220 10.10 -13.41 -9.59
C ALA A 220 8.84 -12.80 -10.24
N ALA A 221 8.97 -12.01 -11.32
CA ALA A 221 7.84 -11.37 -11.96
C ALA A 221 6.95 -12.39 -12.70
N CYS A 222 5.65 -12.14 -12.72
CA CYS A 222 4.75 -12.81 -13.65
C CYS A 222 5.04 -12.31 -15.07
N ILE A 223 5.27 -13.23 -16.00
CA ILE A 223 5.56 -12.94 -17.41
C ILE A 223 4.34 -13.12 -18.34
N GLY A 224 3.17 -13.38 -17.78
CA GLY A 224 1.94 -13.57 -18.54
C GLY A 224 1.92 -14.79 -19.45
N CYS A 225 2.71 -15.84 -19.17
CA CYS A 225 2.91 -16.99 -20.08
C CYS A 225 1.70 -17.94 -20.20
N GLY A 226 0.70 -17.81 -19.34
CA GLY A 226 -0.53 -18.59 -19.36
C GLY A 226 -0.39 -20.08 -18.94
N LYS A 227 0.80 -20.56 -18.52
CA LYS A 227 0.97 -21.96 -18.09
C LYS A 227 0.07 -22.32 -16.91
N CYS A 228 0.01 -21.44 -15.91
CA CYS A 228 -0.85 -21.63 -14.73
C CYS A 228 -2.34 -21.75 -15.08
N GLN A 229 -2.81 -20.98 -16.07
CA GLN A 229 -4.19 -21.05 -16.54
C GLN A 229 -4.49 -22.40 -17.21
N LYS A 230 -3.55 -22.92 -18.01
CA LYS A 230 -3.72 -24.20 -18.73
C LYS A 230 -3.81 -25.41 -17.80
N VAL A 231 -3.14 -25.38 -16.66
CA VAL A 231 -3.14 -26.50 -15.69
C VAL A 231 -4.21 -26.36 -14.61
N CYS A 232 -4.96 -25.26 -14.60
CA CYS A 232 -5.99 -25.01 -13.61
C CYS A 232 -7.28 -25.75 -13.95
N GLY A 233 -7.54 -26.90 -13.32
CA GLY A 233 -8.75 -27.67 -13.54
C GLY A 233 -10.04 -27.02 -13.04
N SER A 234 -9.95 -26.06 -12.10
CA SER A 234 -11.10 -25.33 -11.57
C SER A 234 -11.40 -24.02 -12.32
N GLU A 235 -10.65 -23.72 -13.39
CA GLU A 235 -10.78 -22.46 -14.17
C GLU A 235 -10.70 -21.19 -13.32
N ALA A 236 -10.02 -21.27 -12.18
CA ALA A 236 -9.87 -20.16 -11.24
C ALA A 236 -8.84 -19.11 -11.69
N ILE A 237 -8.07 -19.38 -12.77
CA ILE A 237 -6.96 -18.51 -13.19
C ILE A 237 -7.29 -17.83 -14.51
N THR A 238 -7.21 -16.51 -14.50
CA THR A 238 -7.31 -15.67 -15.70
C THR A 238 -5.98 -14.97 -15.95
N VAL A 239 -5.61 -14.81 -17.23
CA VAL A 239 -4.44 -14.04 -17.63
C VAL A 239 -4.89 -12.88 -18.51
N ALA A 240 -4.72 -11.67 -18.01
CA ALA A 240 -5.05 -10.45 -18.72
C ALA A 240 -3.93 -9.39 -18.52
N ASN A 241 -3.69 -8.56 -19.51
CA ASN A 241 -2.67 -7.52 -19.45
C ASN A 241 -1.29 -8.04 -18.97
N ASN A 242 -0.84 -9.16 -19.51
CA ASN A 242 0.42 -9.85 -19.18
C ASN A 242 0.53 -10.32 -17.70
N LEU A 243 -0.57 -10.39 -16.97
CA LEU A 243 -0.60 -10.73 -15.56
C LEU A 243 -1.63 -11.82 -15.31
N ALA A 244 -1.24 -12.85 -14.56
CA ALA A 244 -2.16 -13.86 -14.05
C ALA A 244 -2.87 -13.37 -12.79
N TYR A 245 -4.13 -13.76 -12.64
CA TYR A 245 -4.91 -13.55 -11.43
C TYR A 245 -5.62 -14.85 -11.05
N ILE A 246 -5.61 -15.18 -9.77
CA ILE A 246 -6.29 -16.35 -9.21
C ILE A 246 -7.53 -15.87 -8.48
N ASP A 247 -8.70 -16.32 -8.91
CA ASP A 247 -9.96 -16.06 -8.23
C ASP A 247 -10.04 -16.94 -6.96
N PRO A 248 -10.06 -16.35 -5.77
CA PRO A 248 -10.07 -17.10 -4.52
C PRO A 248 -11.37 -17.89 -4.32
N THR A 249 -12.48 -17.50 -4.96
CA THR A 249 -13.78 -18.16 -4.80
C THR A 249 -13.89 -19.46 -5.62
N LYS A 250 -13.10 -19.56 -6.70
CA LYS A 250 -13.06 -20.73 -7.57
C LYS A 250 -11.88 -21.66 -7.30
N CYS A 251 -10.86 -21.16 -6.59
CA CYS A 251 -9.63 -21.89 -6.35
C CYS A 251 -9.83 -23.02 -5.33
N ILE A 252 -9.48 -24.23 -5.70
CA ILE A 252 -9.54 -25.44 -4.85
C ILE A 252 -8.19 -25.76 -4.18
N GLU A 253 -7.20 -24.88 -4.27
CA GLU A 253 -5.89 -24.99 -3.64
C GLU A 253 -5.07 -26.25 -4.02
N CYS A 254 -5.25 -26.80 -5.25
CA CYS A 254 -4.53 -27.99 -5.72
C CYS A 254 -3.02 -27.77 -5.92
N ARG A 255 -2.56 -26.51 -6.00
CA ARG A 255 -1.15 -26.10 -6.11
C ARG A 255 -0.44 -26.48 -7.43
N ASP A 256 -1.12 -26.97 -8.43
CA ASP A 256 -0.51 -27.31 -9.72
C ASP A 256 0.03 -26.05 -10.44
N CYS A 257 -0.66 -24.94 -10.30
CA CYS A 257 -0.22 -23.64 -10.84
C CYS A 257 1.10 -23.14 -10.24
N GLU A 258 1.38 -23.45 -8.97
CA GLU A 258 2.64 -23.12 -8.30
C GLU A 258 3.79 -23.95 -8.89
N ARG A 259 3.59 -25.26 -9.06
CA ARG A 259 4.60 -26.18 -9.62
C ARG A 259 4.98 -25.83 -11.05
N GLU A 260 4.02 -25.41 -11.86
CA GLU A 260 4.22 -25.11 -13.28
C GLU A 260 4.68 -23.67 -13.55
N CYS A 261 4.71 -22.81 -12.53
CA CYS A 261 5.12 -21.42 -12.70
C CYS A 261 6.64 -21.30 -12.94
N PRO A 262 7.11 -20.84 -14.11
CA PRO A 262 8.54 -20.82 -14.44
C PRO A 262 9.32 -19.78 -13.62
N THR A 263 8.67 -18.66 -13.22
CA THR A 263 9.30 -17.57 -12.48
C THR A 263 9.03 -17.65 -10.98
N GLY A 264 8.14 -18.55 -10.53
CA GLY A 264 7.71 -18.62 -9.15
C GLY A 264 6.92 -17.40 -8.71
N ALA A 265 6.13 -16.83 -9.58
CA ALA A 265 5.25 -15.71 -9.24
C ALA A 265 3.96 -16.13 -8.50
N ILE A 266 3.77 -17.42 -8.25
CA ILE A 266 2.60 -17.97 -7.54
C ILE A 266 3.08 -18.56 -6.22
N HIS A 267 2.47 -18.11 -5.14
CA HIS A 267 2.79 -18.56 -3.79
C HIS A 267 1.54 -18.99 -3.03
N PRO A 268 1.68 -19.96 -2.12
CA PRO A 268 0.62 -20.27 -1.17
C PRO A 268 0.54 -19.21 -0.06
N ILE A 269 -0.64 -19.06 0.50
CA ILE A 269 -0.90 -18.30 1.72
C ILE A 269 -1.01 -19.30 2.86
N GLY A 270 -0.32 -19.10 3.97
CA GLY A 270 -0.42 -19.97 5.15
C GLY A 270 0.11 -21.40 4.97
N MET A 271 0.83 -21.69 3.91
CA MET A 271 1.44 -23.01 3.62
C MET A 271 2.88 -22.83 3.14
N GLU A 272 3.71 -23.85 3.29
CA GLU A 272 5.07 -23.85 2.74
C GLU A 272 5.07 -23.93 1.22
N PRO A 273 5.94 -23.18 0.52
CA PRO A 273 6.10 -23.25 -0.93
C PRO A 273 6.55 -24.64 -1.40
N LEU A 274 6.03 -25.10 -2.53
CA LEU A 274 6.44 -26.36 -3.15
C LEU A 274 7.66 -26.19 -4.06
N PRO A 275 8.50 -27.24 -4.22
CA PRO A 275 9.58 -27.23 -5.19
C PRO A 275 9.03 -27.13 -6.62
N ARG A 276 9.61 -26.26 -7.44
CA ARG A 276 9.19 -25.99 -8.82
C ARG A 276 9.76 -27.03 -9.77
N LYS A 277 8.98 -27.53 -10.73
CA LYS A 277 9.43 -28.43 -11.80
C LYS A 277 10.50 -27.79 -12.72
N SER A 278 10.47 -26.46 -12.89
CA SER A 278 11.34 -25.73 -13.81
C SER A 278 12.50 -25.00 -13.13
N ALA A 279 12.74 -25.21 -11.85
CA ALA A 279 13.96 -24.73 -11.21
C ALA A 279 15.13 -25.45 -11.85
N LYS A 280 15.86 -24.82 -12.79
CA LYS A 280 17.23 -25.24 -13.08
C LYS A 280 17.95 -25.33 -11.73
N PRO A 281 18.66 -26.47 -11.44
CA PRO A 281 19.48 -26.51 -10.24
C PRO A 281 20.32 -25.23 -10.25
N ALA A 282 20.34 -24.52 -9.14
CA ALA A 282 21.21 -23.37 -8.99
C ALA A 282 22.59 -23.88 -9.42
N ALA A 283 23.06 -23.43 -10.59
CA ALA A 283 24.41 -23.74 -11.02
C ALA A 283 25.26 -23.33 -9.83
N ALA A 284 26.03 -24.30 -9.33
CA ALA A 284 26.98 -24.12 -8.26
C ALA A 284 27.62 -22.75 -8.47
N VAL A 285 27.61 -21.95 -7.44
CA VAL A 285 28.18 -20.60 -7.43
C VAL A 285 29.55 -20.75 -8.10
N ALA A 286 29.63 -20.38 -9.39
CA ALA A 286 30.91 -20.21 -10.04
C ALA A 286 31.62 -19.19 -9.18
N GLU A 287 32.79 -19.55 -8.69
CA GLU A 287 33.69 -18.73 -7.92
C GLU A 287 33.59 -17.31 -8.44
N VAL A 288 33.25 -16.41 -7.54
CA VAL A 288 33.21 -14.97 -7.83
C VAL A 288 34.64 -14.63 -8.23
N GLU A 289 34.92 -14.51 -9.53
CA GLU A 289 36.09 -13.82 -10.02
C GLU A 289 36.12 -12.50 -9.26
N GLU A 290 37.20 -12.31 -8.47
CA GLU A 290 37.39 -11.08 -7.72
C GLU A 290 37.18 -9.89 -8.64
N ALA A 291 36.09 -9.19 -8.41
CA ALA A 291 35.77 -7.97 -9.15
C ALA A 291 36.97 -7.05 -8.98
N LYS A 292 37.63 -6.72 -10.08
CA LYS A 292 38.66 -5.68 -10.11
C LYS A 292 38.19 -4.51 -9.26
N PRO A 293 39.01 -3.97 -8.35
CA PRO A 293 38.64 -2.90 -7.46
C PRO A 293 38.00 -1.78 -8.31
N ALA A 294 36.77 -1.42 -7.97
CA ALA A 294 36.08 -0.31 -8.58
C ALA A 294 37.03 0.90 -8.54
N LYS A 295 37.28 1.53 -9.70
CA LYS A 295 38.02 2.76 -9.75
C LYS A 295 37.41 3.73 -8.75
N VAL A 296 38.15 4.09 -7.71
CA VAL A 296 37.76 5.13 -6.78
C VAL A 296 37.63 6.41 -7.59
N PHE A 297 36.43 6.85 -7.83
CA PHE A 297 36.20 8.16 -8.45
C PHE A 297 36.57 9.22 -7.42
N GLU A 298 37.62 9.99 -7.71
CA GLU A 298 37.87 11.20 -6.93
C GLU A 298 36.66 12.12 -7.04
N PRO A 299 36.16 12.68 -5.94
CA PRO A 299 35.02 13.58 -5.96
C PRO A 299 35.38 14.80 -6.83
N ILE A 300 34.60 15.04 -7.88
CA ILE A 300 34.74 16.26 -8.68
C ILE A 300 34.33 17.42 -7.79
N VAL A 301 35.28 18.21 -7.33
CA VAL A 301 35.01 19.45 -6.57
C VAL A 301 34.51 20.49 -7.55
N ILE A 302 33.21 20.62 -7.68
CA ILE A 302 32.58 21.68 -8.46
C ILE A 302 32.65 22.97 -7.64
N LYS A 303 33.43 23.97 -8.08
CA LYS A 303 33.41 25.31 -7.51
C LYS A 303 32.10 25.96 -7.90
N TYR A 304 31.21 26.18 -6.92
CA TYR A 304 29.93 26.84 -7.11
C TYR A 304 30.15 28.35 -7.35
N ASP A 305 29.47 28.89 -8.37
CA ASP A 305 29.38 30.32 -8.53
C ASP A 305 28.32 30.85 -7.53
N ALA A 306 28.67 31.83 -6.73
CA ALA A 306 27.84 32.37 -5.66
C ALA A 306 26.51 32.99 -6.13
N ALA A 307 26.31 33.10 -7.44
CA ALA A 307 25.11 33.67 -8.06
C ALA A 307 23.96 32.66 -8.29
N LEU A 308 24.16 31.35 -8.04
CA LEU A 308 23.10 30.35 -8.25
C LEU A 308 22.15 30.26 -7.05
N LEU A 309 20.84 30.22 -7.34
CA LEU A 309 19.82 30.01 -6.33
C LEU A 309 20.00 28.63 -5.65
N PRO A 310 19.66 28.49 -4.34
CA PRO A 310 19.82 27.21 -3.60
C PRO A 310 19.16 26.01 -4.28
N SER A 311 18.03 26.21 -4.96
CA SER A 311 17.35 25.16 -5.73
C SER A 311 18.14 24.69 -6.96
N GLN A 312 18.98 25.53 -7.56
CA GLN A 312 19.84 25.18 -8.68
C GLN A 312 21.12 24.47 -8.24
N GLN A 313 21.59 24.77 -7.02
CA GLN A 313 22.73 24.10 -6.41
C GLN A 313 22.44 22.63 -6.08
N ILE A 314 21.21 22.31 -5.68
CA ILE A 314 20.79 20.94 -5.36
C ILE A 314 20.84 20.06 -6.63
N TYR A 315 20.49 20.57 -7.79
CA TYR A 315 20.56 19.82 -9.06
C TYR A 315 21.97 19.48 -9.51
N LEU A 316 22.97 20.26 -9.12
CA LEU A 316 24.38 20.03 -9.45
C LEU A 316 25.09 19.09 -8.46
N ALA A 317 24.52 18.88 -7.27
CA ALA A 317 25.10 18.05 -6.23
C ALA A 317 24.72 16.55 -6.28
N CYS A 318 23.82 16.15 -7.19
CA CYS A 318 23.47 14.73 -7.37
C CYS A 318 24.30 14.12 -8.51
N PRO A 319 25.33 13.30 -8.24
CA PRO A 319 25.93 12.47 -9.27
C PRO A 319 24.94 11.38 -9.66
N VAL A 320 24.28 11.56 -10.80
CA VAL A 320 23.50 10.50 -11.44
C VAL A 320 24.50 9.62 -12.17
N GLU A 321 24.76 8.42 -11.69
CA GLU A 321 25.45 7.42 -12.49
C GLU A 321 24.56 7.05 -13.67
N PRO A 322 24.99 7.24 -14.93
CA PRO A 322 24.21 6.82 -16.07
C PRO A 322 24.20 5.28 -16.14
N SER A 323 23.04 4.69 -16.00
CA SER A 323 22.82 3.27 -16.28
C SER A 323 22.94 3.02 -17.78
N GLY A 324 24.08 2.47 -18.19
CA GLY A 324 24.36 2.06 -19.58
C GLY A 324 25.16 3.11 -20.34
N ALA A 325 26.39 2.73 -20.66
CA ALA A 325 27.39 3.31 -21.54
C ALA A 325 26.95 4.60 -22.28
N VAL A 326 26.98 5.71 -21.57
CA VAL A 326 27.15 7.03 -22.14
C VAL A 326 28.59 7.43 -21.80
N GLU A 327 29.45 7.44 -22.78
CA GLU A 327 30.80 7.97 -22.59
C GLU A 327 30.71 9.34 -21.97
N ALA A 328 31.42 9.52 -20.85
CA ALA A 328 31.46 10.81 -20.18
C ALA A 328 31.92 11.89 -21.16
N ALA A 329 31.10 12.93 -21.30
CA ALA A 329 31.45 14.06 -22.14
C ALA A 329 32.81 14.63 -21.70
N LYS A 330 33.80 14.56 -22.55
CA LYS A 330 35.06 15.26 -22.36
C LYS A 330 34.82 16.73 -22.67
N LEU A 331 34.97 17.57 -21.67
CA LEU A 331 35.14 19.00 -21.88
C LEU A 331 36.55 19.22 -22.46
N ASP A 332 36.69 20.09 -23.49
CA ASP A 332 37.99 20.52 -23.93
C ASP A 332 38.65 21.38 -22.84
N GLU A 333 39.94 21.63 -23.01
CA GLU A 333 40.77 22.41 -22.07
C GLU A 333 40.24 23.84 -21.85
N ASN A 334 39.26 24.30 -22.66
CA ASN A 334 38.61 25.59 -22.59
C ASN A 334 37.18 25.53 -22.02
N GLY A 335 36.72 24.37 -21.55
CA GLY A 335 35.40 24.22 -20.93
C GLY A 335 34.20 24.22 -21.88
N LYS A 336 34.42 23.95 -23.16
CA LYS A 336 33.36 23.88 -24.19
C LYS A 336 32.83 22.47 -24.31
N ALA A 337 31.53 22.30 -24.18
CA ALA A 337 30.86 21.00 -24.31
C ALA A 337 30.96 20.50 -25.77
N VAL A 338 31.41 19.26 -25.94
CA VAL A 338 31.45 18.58 -27.24
C VAL A 338 30.08 17.95 -27.52
N ASP A 339 29.66 18.02 -28.81
CA ASP A 339 28.37 17.61 -29.33
C ASP A 339 27.82 16.29 -28.79
N TYR A 340 26.58 16.33 -28.30
CA TYR A 340 25.84 15.14 -27.89
C TYR A 340 25.02 14.60 -29.08
N ALA A 341 25.27 13.35 -29.44
CA ALA A 341 24.53 12.63 -30.48
C ALA A 341 23.12 12.14 -30.07
N ALA A 342 22.67 12.43 -28.83
CA ALA A 342 21.36 12.06 -28.33
C ALA A 342 20.51 13.29 -28.00
N PRO A 343 19.18 13.28 -28.26
CA PRO A 343 18.32 14.41 -27.93
C PRO A 343 18.24 14.57 -26.41
N LEU A 344 18.69 15.71 -25.93
CA LEU A 344 18.62 16.08 -24.50
C LEU A 344 17.16 16.24 -24.06
N LEU A 345 16.85 15.80 -22.86
CA LEU A 345 15.55 16.06 -22.23
C LEU A 345 15.33 17.56 -22.08
N PRO A 346 14.07 18.06 -22.15
CA PRO A 346 13.76 19.49 -22.06
C PRO A 346 14.39 20.20 -20.86
N SER A 347 14.52 19.49 -19.72
CA SER A 347 15.18 20.00 -18.52
C SER A 347 16.68 20.20 -18.67
N GLN A 348 17.34 19.43 -19.52
CA GLN A 348 18.77 19.55 -19.80
C GLN A 348 19.07 20.66 -20.82
N GLN A 349 18.13 20.93 -21.74
CA GLN A 349 18.23 22.05 -22.70
C GLN A 349 18.11 23.41 -22.00
N ILE A 350 17.32 23.50 -20.91
CA ILE A 350 17.21 24.73 -20.11
C ILE A 350 18.53 25.07 -19.44
N LEU A 351 19.27 24.08 -18.91
CA LEU A 351 20.56 24.27 -18.24
C LEU A 351 21.66 24.76 -19.19
N LEU A 352 21.63 24.36 -20.49
CA LEU A 352 22.58 24.80 -21.49
C LEU A 352 22.30 26.22 -22.01
N ASN A 353 21.03 26.65 -21.98
CA ASN A 353 20.65 28.00 -22.43
C ASN A 353 20.92 29.10 -21.38
N ILE A 354 21.12 28.74 -20.11
CA ILE A 354 21.49 29.71 -19.04
C ILE A 354 22.98 30.11 -19.12
N ARG A 355 23.81 29.37 -19.89
CA ARG A 355 25.24 29.66 -20.10
C ARG A 355 25.55 30.45 -21.36
N LYS A 356 24.55 30.91 -22.11
CA LYS A 356 24.69 31.95 -23.16
C LYS A 356 24.27 33.30 -22.59
#